data_64d345b93dfe36d8843805732e5b8a83
#
_entry.id   64d345b93dfe36d8843805732e5b8a83
#
_cell.length_a   1.000
_cell.length_b   1.000
_cell.length_c   1.000
_cell.angle_alpha   90.00
_cell.angle_beta   90.00
_cell.angle_gamma   90.00
#
_symmetry.space_group_name_H-M   'P 1'
#
loop_
_entity.id
_entity.type
_entity.pdbx_description
1 polymer ?
#
loop_
_entity_poly.entity_id
_entity_poly.type
_entity_poly.pdbx_seq_one_letter_code
_entity_poly.pdbx_strand_id
1 'polypeptide(L)'
;MKSLVLKNPNQDWHPNIWPPFTQIINSKPQLEVTHGKNALIYTKNPKQELIDGISSWWVTLHGHSNDYIADAIYHQAKTLEQVIFADFLHPQAQILSERLSGLTKLERLFFSDNGSTAVEVALKIAYQSWQNQGETRNQIIAFDGAYHGDTFGAMALGERNIFNENFDNLMFPVKRVPWPSTWINDEEVEIKENNAIQILTKLLKKPTVAVILEPLVQGAGGMNMVRPEFIRQVSKVVKNNNSLLIADEVLTGFGRCGSLFAFQKANIIPDLISISKGLTGGFLPMGITLAKETIFQSFISDSPKKTFWHGHSFTANPLGCAAANASLDLLEKDPIKYLSFEEKHLSHIKKIKKLPFVKNIRVTGTIAAFDIEIGKNKGYLNNVGKRIKALSIKKGLFIRPLGNVIYLLPPLCITDKQLEKSYRIIFEILSDL
;
A
#
# COMPACT_ATOMS: atom_id res chain seq x y z
N MET A 1 -5.97 -27.51 32.30
CA MET A 1 -5.10 -26.55 31.58
C MET A 1 -4.27 -25.79 32.60
N LYS A 2 -2.98 -26.12 32.74
CA LYS A 2 -2.07 -25.34 33.61
C LYS A 2 -1.87 -23.99 32.90
N SER A 3 -2.27 -22.88 33.52
CA SER A 3 -1.97 -21.53 33.05
C SER A 3 -0.45 -21.36 33.02
N LEU A 4 0.13 -21.46 31.84
CA LEU A 4 1.46 -20.92 31.57
C LEU A 4 1.34 -19.38 31.65
N VAL A 5 1.28 -18.84 32.85
CA VAL A 5 1.59 -17.45 33.09
C VAL A 5 3.09 -17.30 32.85
N LEU A 6 3.47 -17.17 31.56
CA LEU A 6 4.81 -16.70 31.23
C LEU A 6 4.95 -15.34 31.92
N LYS A 7 5.83 -15.24 32.92
CA LYS A 7 6.21 -13.94 33.47
C LYS A 7 6.54 -13.04 32.28
N ASN A 8 5.86 -11.89 32.17
CA ASN A 8 6.11 -10.92 31.11
C ASN A 8 7.62 -10.58 31.18
N PRO A 9 8.44 -11.01 30.22
CA PRO A 9 9.89 -10.92 30.32
C PRO A 9 10.42 -9.49 30.24
N ASN A 10 9.55 -8.51 29.91
CA ASN A 10 9.92 -7.11 29.80
C ASN A 10 8.90 -6.23 30.52
N GLN A 11 9.25 -5.73 31.68
CA GLN A 11 8.48 -4.74 32.44
C GLN A 11 8.30 -3.40 31.69
N ASP A 12 9.03 -3.21 30.58
CA ASP A 12 9.03 -1.97 29.79
C ASP A 12 7.89 -1.88 28.75
N TRP A 13 7.17 -2.99 28.49
CA TRP A 13 6.01 -2.98 27.58
C TRP A 13 4.77 -2.46 28.30
N HIS A 14 3.98 -1.64 27.58
CA HIS A 14 2.70 -1.18 28.10
C HIS A 14 1.77 -2.36 28.34
N PRO A 15 1.26 -2.59 29.57
CA PRO A 15 0.59 -3.84 29.96
C PRO A 15 -0.72 -4.10 29.20
N ASN A 16 -1.38 -3.06 28.72
CA ASN A 16 -2.70 -3.12 28.09
C ASN A 16 -2.64 -2.96 26.56
N ILE A 17 -1.44 -2.88 25.96
CA ILE A 17 -1.30 -2.69 24.50
C ILE A 17 -0.76 -3.98 23.86
N TRP A 18 -1.49 -4.49 22.89
CA TRP A 18 -1.03 -5.56 22.01
C TRP A 18 -0.49 -4.95 20.71
N PRO A 19 0.82 -4.83 20.54
CA PRO A 19 1.40 -4.20 19.37
C PRO A 19 1.25 -5.09 18.12
N PRO A 20 0.90 -4.52 16.95
CA PRO A 20 0.72 -5.29 15.72
C PRO A 20 2.05 -5.88 15.21
N PHE A 21 2.00 -7.05 14.60
CA PHE A 21 3.13 -7.75 13.98
C PHE A 21 4.37 -7.88 14.90
N THR A 22 4.15 -8.10 16.21
CA THR A 22 5.23 -8.05 17.19
C THR A 22 5.19 -9.26 18.11
N GLN A 23 6.28 -10.03 18.14
CA GLN A 23 6.52 -11.03 19.17
C GLN A 23 7.24 -10.37 20.35
N ILE A 24 6.54 -10.20 21.47
CA ILE A 24 7.00 -9.42 22.64
C ILE A 24 8.32 -9.96 23.21
N ILE A 25 8.47 -11.30 23.32
CA ILE A 25 9.66 -11.93 23.90
C ILE A 25 10.95 -11.56 23.17
N ASN A 26 10.87 -11.44 21.84
CA ASN A 26 12.04 -11.23 20.98
C ASN A 26 12.16 -9.79 20.45
N SER A 27 11.38 -8.87 20.99
CA SER A 27 11.32 -7.48 20.51
C SER A 27 11.63 -6.48 21.62
N LYS A 28 12.15 -5.32 21.23
CA LYS A 28 12.29 -4.19 22.15
C LYS A 28 10.97 -3.46 22.29
N PRO A 29 10.70 -2.83 23.46
CA PRO A 29 9.57 -1.96 23.65
C PRO A 29 9.48 -0.86 22.58
N GLN A 30 8.26 -0.39 22.35
CA GLN A 30 8.01 0.73 21.43
C GLN A 30 8.65 2.01 21.98
N LEU A 31 9.18 2.85 21.08
CA LEU A 31 9.63 4.18 21.44
C LEU A 31 8.41 5.09 21.67
N GLU A 32 8.41 5.81 22.76
CA GLU A 32 7.38 6.82 23.05
C GLU A 32 7.60 8.04 22.17
N VAL A 33 6.66 8.31 21.24
CA VAL A 33 6.66 9.48 20.36
C VAL A 33 5.84 10.58 21.01
N THR A 34 6.39 11.78 21.10
CA THR A 34 5.72 12.96 21.68
C THR A 34 4.97 13.78 20.63
N HIS A 35 5.57 13.97 19.45
CA HIS A 35 4.99 14.72 18.33
C HIS A 35 5.74 14.40 17.04
N GLY A 36 5.19 14.86 15.92
CA GLY A 36 5.84 14.84 14.61
C GLY A 36 5.70 16.20 13.94
N LYS A 37 6.62 16.57 13.06
CA LYS A 37 6.50 17.75 12.19
C LYS A 37 7.24 17.50 10.88
N ASN A 38 6.58 17.73 9.76
CA ASN A 38 7.14 17.45 8.43
C ASN A 38 7.66 15.99 8.32
N ALA A 39 8.91 15.79 7.92
CA ALA A 39 9.52 14.45 7.82
C ALA A 39 10.18 13.98 9.13
N LEU A 40 9.85 14.55 10.28
CA LEU A 40 10.51 14.30 11.56
C LEU A 40 9.54 13.75 12.60
N ILE A 41 10.03 12.78 13.39
CA ILE A 41 9.36 12.19 14.57
C ILE A 41 10.24 12.50 15.80
N TYR A 42 9.63 12.90 16.90
CA TYR A 42 10.31 13.23 18.15
C TYR A 42 9.95 12.24 19.24
N THR A 43 10.97 11.60 19.84
CA THR A 43 10.78 10.63 20.91
C THR A 43 11.10 11.23 22.28
N LYS A 44 10.54 10.62 23.34
CA LYS A 44 10.71 11.06 24.73
C LYS A 44 11.92 10.44 25.41
N ASN A 45 12.03 9.10 25.36
CA ASN A 45 13.07 8.32 25.99
C ASN A 45 13.65 7.29 25.01
N PRO A 46 14.87 7.51 24.48
CA PRO A 46 15.67 8.72 24.62
C PRO A 46 15.03 9.91 23.88
N LYS A 47 15.30 11.15 24.35
CA LYS A 47 14.89 12.37 23.62
C LYS A 47 15.70 12.45 22.34
N GLN A 48 15.05 12.27 21.21
CA GLN A 48 15.71 12.13 19.91
C GLN A 48 14.80 12.63 18.78
N GLU A 49 15.41 13.21 17.76
CA GLU A 49 14.79 13.53 16.48
C GLU A 49 15.13 12.44 15.47
N LEU A 50 14.10 11.88 14.82
CA LEU A 50 14.23 10.83 13.81
C LEU A 50 13.67 11.33 12.49
N ILE A 51 14.44 11.22 11.40
CA ILE A 51 13.90 11.34 10.05
C ILE A 51 13.01 10.15 9.78
N ASP A 52 11.75 10.37 9.41
CA ASP A 52 10.82 9.31 9.00
C ASP A 52 11.12 8.88 7.56
N GLY A 53 11.93 7.85 7.42
CA GLY A 53 12.36 7.34 6.12
C GLY A 53 11.32 6.50 5.39
N ILE A 54 10.14 6.24 6.01
CA ILE A 54 9.12 5.34 5.45
C ILE A 54 7.68 5.87 5.59
N SER A 55 7.50 7.17 5.86
CA SER A 55 6.18 7.79 6.03
C SER A 55 5.32 7.06 7.05
N SER A 56 5.86 6.81 8.24
CA SER A 56 5.26 5.98 9.31
C SER A 56 5.03 4.53 8.84
N TRP A 57 3.85 4.19 8.40
CA TRP A 57 3.58 2.92 7.70
C TRP A 57 3.00 3.20 6.32
N TRP A 58 3.77 3.99 5.53
CA TRP A 58 3.47 4.36 4.14
C TRP A 58 2.26 5.32 3.99
N VAL A 59 1.78 5.89 5.10
CA VAL A 59 0.54 6.70 5.12
C VAL A 59 0.79 8.21 5.14
N THR A 60 1.86 8.65 5.82
CA THR A 60 2.14 10.08 6.07
C THR A 60 2.73 10.73 4.82
N LEU A 61 1.86 11.05 3.85
CA LEU A 61 2.28 11.50 2.51
C LEU A 61 2.88 12.90 2.53
N HIS A 62 2.22 13.84 3.20
CA HIS A 62 2.58 15.27 3.22
C HIS A 62 3.44 15.66 4.43
N GLY A 63 3.86 14.68 5.23
CA GLY A 63 4.56 14.88 6.50
C GLY A 63 3.63 14.93 7.70
N HIS A 64 4.26 14.81 8.88
CA HIS A 64 3.56 14.82 10.15
C HIS A 64 2.99 16.22 10.45
N SER A 65 1.81 16.23 11.09
CA SER A 65 1.15 17.45 11.58
C SER A 65 1.07 18.57 10.52
N ASN A 66 0.62 18.20 9.31
CA ASN A 66 0.39 19.16 8.24
C ASN A 66 -0.80 20.04 8.62
N ASP A 67 -0.55 21.33 8.80
CA ASP A 67 -1.53 22.29 9.31
C ASP A 67 -2.74 22.40 8.38
N TYR A 68 -2.55 22.39 7.04
CA TYR A 68 -3.64 22.52 6.08
C TYR A 68 -4.67 21.36 6.17
N ILE A 69 -4.18 20.12 6.30
CA ILE A 69 -5.07 18.96 6.49
C ILE A 69 -5.72 18.98 7.87
N ALA A 70 -4.96 19.35 8.92
CA ALA A 70 -5.48 19.45 10.28
C ALA A 70 -6.61 20.46 10.38
N ASP A 71 -6.45 21.65 9.76
CA ASP A 71 -7.46 22.70 9.72
C ASP A 71 -8.72 22.27 8.96
N ALA A 72 -8.55 21.57 7.82
CA ALA A 72 -9.68 21.04 7.08
C ALA A 72 -10.53 20.06 7.92
N ILE A 73 -9.88 19.16 8.67
CA ILE A 73 -10.55 18.26 9.61
C ILE A 73 -11.25 19.04 10.73
N TYR A 74 -10.55 20.01 11.32
CA TYR A 74 -11.09 20.83 12.42
C TYR A 74 -12.35 21.58 11.99
N HIS A 75 -12.35 22.25 10.85
CA HIS A 75 -13.51 22.96 10.33
C HIS A 75 -14.66 22.00 10.01
N GLN A 76 -14.36 20.85 9.41
CA GLN A 76 -15.38 19.84 9.12
C GLN A 76 -16.00 19.27 10.41
N ALA A 77 -15.20 19.00 11.43
CA ALA A 77 -15.67 18.48 12.72
C ALA A 77 -16.67 19.44 13.43
N LYS A 78 -16.53 20.74 13.21
CA LYS A 78 -17.46 21.75 13.70
C LYS A 78 -18.73 21.89 12.87
N THR A 79 -18.74 21.37 11.65
CA THR A 79 -19.86 21.47 10.72
C THR A 79 -20.71 20.22 10.74
N LEU A 80 -20.10 19.05 10.55
CA LEU A 80 -20.75 17.74 10.51
C LEU A 80 -19.69 16.66 10.69
N GLU A 81 -19.78 15.89 11.77
CA GLU A 81 -18.85 14.79 12.07
C GLU A 81 -19.26 13.49 11.37
N GLN A 82 -20.57 13.22 11.27
CA GLN A 82 -21.11 12.01 10.63
C GLN A 82 -22.60 12.16 10.29
N VAL A 83 -23.04 11.44 9.25
CA VAL A 83 -24.43 11.25 8.86
C VAL A 83 -24.58 9.89 8.19
N ILE A 84 -25.76 9.24 8.30
CA ILE A 84 -26.04 7.99 7.58
C ILE A 84 -26.01 8.22 6.05
N PHE A 85 -24.95 7.70 5.40
CA PHE A 85 -24.69 7.97 3.99
C PHE A 85 -25.65 7.24 3.03
N ALA A 86 -26.41 6.25 3.52
CA ALA A 86 -27.44 5.61 2.73
C ALA A 86 -28.63 6.55 2.37
N ASP A 87 -28.90 7.53 3.24
CA ASP A 87 -30.04 8.43 3.09
C ASP A 87 -29.65 9.88 2.83
N PHE A 88 -28.42 10.26 3.20
CA PHE A 88 -27.94 11.63 3.11
C PHE A 88 -26.63 11.74 2.36
N LEU A 89 -26.46 12.83 1.65
CA LEU A 89 -25.26 13.20 0.96
C LEU A 89 -24.68 14.49 1.59
N HIS A 90 -23.37 14.64 1.60
CA HIS A 90 -22.71 15.83 2.12
C HIS A 90 -21.64 16.36 1.15
N PRO A 91 -21.36 17.69 1.19
CA PRO A 91 -20.50 18.34 0.19
C PRO A 91 -19.11 17.72 0.06
N GLN A 92 -18.46 17.33 1.18
CA GLN A 92 -17.11 16.78 1.13
C GLN A 92 -17.04 15.46 0.36
N ALA A 93 -18.05 14.59 0.48
CA ALA A 93 -18.10 13.35 -0.30
C ALA A 93 -18.38 13.61 -1.78
N GLN A 94 -19.24 14.59 -2.11
CA GLN A 94 -19.52 14.97 -3.50
C GLN A 94 -18.24 15.47 -4.19
N ILE A 95 -17.57 16.46 -3.58
CA ILE A 95 -16.33 17.05 -4.11
C ILE A 95 -15.27 15.94 -4.29
N LEU A 96 -15.07 15.09 -3.29
CA LEU A 96 -14.10 14.02 -3.36
C LEU A 96 -14.42 13.01 -4.48
N SER A 97 -15.71 12.66 -4.64
CA SER A 97 -16.16 11.73 -5.68
C SER A 97 -15.92 12.29 -7.07
N GLU A 98 -16.25 13.54 -7.32
CA GLU A 98 -16.05 14.22 -8.61
C GLU A 98 -14.56 14.31 -8.96
N ARG A 99 -13.71 14.67 -7.99
CA ARG A 99 -12.25 14.75 -8.16
C ARG A 99 -11.65 13.39 -8.49
N LEU A 100 -11.93 12.38 -7.68
CA LEU A 100 -11.37 11.03 -7.87
C LEU A 100 -11.86 10.41 -9.19
N SER A 101 -13.13 10.59 -9.55
CA SER A 101 -13.64 10.14 -10.84
C SER A 101 -12.90 10.83 -12.00
N GLY A 102 -12.72 12.13 -11.94
CA GLY A 102 -11.95 12.88 -12.95
C GLY A 102 -10.51 12.44 -13.09
N LEU A 103 -9.83 12.14 -11.97
CA LEU A 103 -8.42 11.74 -11.92
C LEU A 103 -8.18 10.29 -12.35
N THR A 104 -9.11 9.38 -12.05
CA THR A 104 -8.96 7.94 -12.33
C THR A 104 -9.66 7.48 -13.60
N LYS A 105 -10.66 8.24 -14.08
CA LYS A 105 -11.56 7.88 -15.18
C LYS A 105 -12.46 6.67 -14.84
N LEU A 106 -12.74 6.46 -13.54
CA LEU A 106 -13.74 5.52 -13.05
C LEU A 106 -14.86 6.32 -12.39
N GLU A 107 -16.09 6.03 -12.77
CA GLU A 107 -17.22 6.93 -12.52
C GLU A 107 -17.90 6.69 -11.19
N ARG A 108 -17.75 5.51 -10.58
CA ARG A 108 -18.49 5.09 -9.37
C ARG A 108 -17.57 4.82 -8.21
N LEU A 109 -17.88 5.41 -7.07
CA LEU A 109 -17.11 5.29 -5.84
C LEU A 109 -17.93 4.59 -4.75
N PHE A 110 -17.27 3.74 -3.98
CA PHE A 110 -17.79 3.14 -2.77
C PHE A 110 -16.81 3.39 -1.60
N PHE A 111 -17.31 3.97 -0.51
CA PHE A 111 -16.50 4.35 0.64
C PHE A 111 -16.42 3.22 1.68
N SER A 112 -15.22 3.03 2.24
CA SER A 112 -14.92 2.07 3.31
C SER A 112 -13.89 2.64 4.30
N ASP A 113 -13.46 1.84 5.30
CA ASP A 113 -12.64 2.36 6.41
C ASP A 113 -11.13 2.36 6.16
N ASN A 114 -10.64 1.44 5.34
CA ASN A 114 -9.19 1.26 5.13
C ASN A 114 -8.89 0.49 3.84
N GLY A 115 -7.61 0.24 3.55
CA GLY A 115 -7.19 -0.45 2.33
C GLY A 115 -7.72 -1.87 2.21
N SER A 116 -7.70 -2.63 3.31
CA SER A 116 -8.19 -4.01 3.32
C SER A 116 -9.69 -4.07 3.00
N THR A 117 -10.49 -3.19 3.60
CA THR A 117 -11.94 -3.11 3.33
C THR A 117 -12.24 -2.58 1.93
N ALA A 118 -11.41 -1.68 1.37
CA ALA A 118 -11.53 -1.26 -0.03
C ALA A 118 -11.31 -2.44 -1.00
N VAL A 119 -10.33 -3.30 -0.71
CA VAL A 119 -10.10 -4.53 -1.50
C VAL A 119 -11.25 -5.52 -1.34
N GLU A 120 -11.79 -5.72 -0.13
CA GLU A 120 -12.99 -6.54 0.10
C GLU A 120 -14.17 -6.07 -0.75
N VAL A 121 -14.40 -4.75 -0.79
CA VAL A 121 -15.46 -4.13 -1.58
C VAL A 121 -15.21 -4.37 -3.08
N ALA A 122 -13.99 -4.15 -3.57
CA ALA A 122 -13.64 -4.38 -4.97
C ALA A 122 -13.89 -5.84 -5.38
N LEU A 123 -13.48 -6.79 -4.54
CA LEU A 123 -13.70 -8.22 -4.77
C LEU A 123 -15.18 -8.57 -4.82
N LYS A 124 -15.97 -8.08 -3.84
CA LYS A 124 -17.42 -8.33 -3.76
C LYS A 124 -18.16 -7.73 -4.94
N ILE A 125 -17.82 -6.49 -5.34
CA ILE A 125 -18.39 -5.84 -6.52
C ILE A 125 -18.07 -6.66 -7.77
N ALA A 126 -16.81 -7.05 -7.98
CA ALA A 126 -16.40 -7.85 -9.13
C ALA A 126 -17.16 -9.19 -9.19
N TYR A 127 -17.27 -9.89 -8.06
CA TYR A 127 -17.96 -11.18 -7.97
C TYR A 127 -19.46 -11.05 -8.25
N GLN A 128 -20.15 -10.12 -7.56
CA GLN A 128 -21.58 -9.95 -7.70
C GLN A 128 -21.97 -9.37 -9.06
N SER A 129 -21.13 -8.54 -9.69
CA SER A 129 -21.42 -7.98 -11.02
C SER A 129 -21.63 -9.08 -12.08
N TRP A 130 -20.84 -10.15 -12.04
CA TRP A 130 -21.02 -11.30 -12.92
C TRP A 130 -22.31 -12.05 -12.63
N GLN A 131 -22.62 -12.30 -11.35
CA GLN A 131 -23.87 -12.95 -10.96
C GLN A 131 -25.09 -12.14 -11.39
N ASN A 132 -25.05 -10.83 -11.23
CA ASN A 132 -26.12 -9.92 -11.65
C ASN A 132 -26.36 -9.94 -13.17
N GLN A 133 -25.33 -10.30 -13.95
CA GLN A 133 -25.40 -10.50 -15.39
C GLN A 133 -25.79 -11.94 -15.78
N GLY A 134 -26.03 -12.83 -14.83
CA GLY A 134 -26.37 -14.23 -15.05
C GLY A 134 -25.17 -15.16 -15.32
N GLU A 135 -23.95 -14.66 -15.07
CA GLU A 135 -22.73 -15.45 -15.25
C GLU A 135 -22.20 -16.00 -13.92
N THR A 136 -21.90 -17.29 -13.87
CA THR A 136 -21.26 -17.93 -12.71
C THR A 136 -19.76 -18.02 -12.95
N ARG A 137 -19.00 -17.24 -12.19
CA ARG A 137 -17.53 -17.25 -12.21
C ARG A 137 -16.99 -17.45 -10.80
N ASN A 138 -16.06 -18.38 -10.63
CA ASN A 138 -15.54 -18.75 -9.31
C ASN A 138 -14.02 -18.62 -9.21
N GLN A 139 -13.31 -18.39 -10.33
CA GLN A 139 -11.87 -18.24 -10.32
C GLN A 139 -11.49 -16.79 -10.05
N ILE A 140 -10.56 -16.60 -9.12
CA ILE A 140 -9.88 -15.34 -8.85
C ILE A 140 -8.39 -15.58 -9.05
N ILE A 141 -7.70 -14.61 -9.65
CA ILE A 141 -6.26 -14.68 -9.91
C ILE A 141 -5.57 -13.53 -9.20
N ALA A 142 -4.47 -13.82 -8.51
CA ALA A 142 -3.57 -12.85 -7.90
C ALA A 142 -2.11 -13.23 -8.21
N PHE A 143 -1.17 -12.39 -7.82
CA PHE A 143 0.26 -12.63 -8.06
C PHE A 143 0.96 -13.14 -6.80
N ASP A 144 2.03 -13.93 -6.99
CA ASP A 144 2.91 -14.35 -5.90
C ASP A 144 3.55 -13.12 -5.24
N GLY A 145 3.76 -13.18 -3.94
CA GLY A 145 4.31 -12.04 -3.17
C GLY A 145 3.31 -10.93 -2.87
N ALA A 146 2.07 -10.98 -3.35
CA ALA A 146 1.08 -9.94 -3.15
C ALA A 146 0.62 -9.82 -1.69
N TYR A 147 0.28 -8.59 -1.28
CA TYR A 147 -0.39 -8.29 -0.02
C TYR A 147 -1.52 -7.28 -0.26
N HIS A 148 -2.73 -7.65 0.10
CA HIS A 148 -3.92 -6.84 -0.13
C HIS A 148 -4.67 -6.43 1.14
N GLY A 149 -4.19 -6.85 2.31
CA GLY A 149 -4.78 -6.54 3.61
C GLY A 149 -4.96 -7.77 4.50
N ASP A 150 -5.46 -7.54 5.72
CA ASP A 150 -5.55 -8.57 6.78
C ASP A 150 -6.99 -9.01 7.08
N THR A 151 -8.01 -8.49 6.39
CA THR A 151 -9.36 -9.08 6.41
C THR A 151 -9.38 -10.37 5.59
N PHE A 152 -10.26 -11.31 5.89
CA PHE A 152 -10.19 -12.67 5.31
C PHE A 152 -10.21 -12.70 3.78
N GLY A 153 -11.03 -11.87 3.13
CA GLY A 153 -11.06 -11.82 1.67
C GLY A 153 -9.80 -11.19 1.08
N ALA A 154 -9.35 -10.06 1.63
CA ALA A 154 -8.11 -9.42 1.20
C ALA A 154 -6.89 -10.32 1.50
N MET A 155 -6.86 -10.98 2.67
CA MET A 155 -5.83 -11.95 3.06
C MET A 155 -5.82 -13.17 2.11
N ALA A 156 -6.99 -13.64 1.67
CA ALA A 156 -7.10 -14.72 0.70
C ALA A 156 -6.42 -14.38 -0.63
N LEU A 157 -6.47 -13.13 -1.06
CA LEU A 157 -5.80 -12.61 -2.26
C LEU A 157 -4.28 -12.47 -2.08
N GLY A 158 -3.79 -12.27 -0.86
CA GLY A 158 -2.37 -12.18 -0.50
C GLY A 158 -1.65 -13.52 -0.58
N GLU A 159 -0.32 -13.50 -0.63
CA GLU A 159 0.51 -14.72 -0.59
C GLU A 159 0.35 -15.49 0.72
N ARG A 160 0.36 -16.83 0.65
CA ARG A 160 0.40 -17.70 1.82
C ARG A 160 1.81 -17.73 2.40
N ASN A 161 1.92 -17.32 3.66
CA ASN A 161 3.19 -17.25 4.37
C ASN A 161 2.97 -17.29 5.90
N ILE A 162 4.04 -17.10 6.67
CA ILE A 162 4.01 -17.14 8.15
C ILE A 162 3.05 -16.13 8.80
N PHE A 163 2.59 -15.11 8.07
CA PHE A 163 1.68 -14.10 8.62
C PHE A 163 0.23 -14.56 8.60
N ASN A 164 -0.10 -15.51 7.72
CA ASN A 164 -1.49 -15.93 7.49
C ASN A 164 -1.72 -17.44 7.50
N GLU A 165 -0.68 -18.27 7.64
CA GLU A 165 -0.79 -19.74 7.64
C GLU A 165 -1.78 -20.29 8.69
N ASN A 166 -1.91 -19.62 9.84
CA ASN A 166 -2.86 -20.01 10.88
C ASN A 166 -4.33 -19.87 10.45
N PHE A 167 -4.60 -19.13 9.38
CA PHE A 167 -5.93 -18.82 8.86
C PHE A 167 -6.24 -19.51 7.53
N ASP A 168 -5.37 -20.39 7.03
CA ASP A 168 -5.50 -21.03 5.72
C ASP A 168 -6.88 -21.68 5.49
N ASN A 169 -7.41 -22.35 6.50
CA ASN A 169 -8.71 -23.03 6.43
C ASN A 169 -9.92 -22.08 6.33
N LEU A 170 -9.74 -20.79 6.59
CA LEU A 170 -10.78 -19.76 6.52
C LEU A 170 -10.74 -18.96 5.23
N MET A 171 -9.76 -19.22 4.37
CA MET A 171 -9.53 -18.48 3.15
C MET A 171 -9.97 -19.26 1.91
N PHE A 172 -10.62 -18.58 0.97
CA PHE A 172 -11.01 -19.20 -0.30
C PHE A 172 -9.81 -19.40 -1.24
N PRO A 173 -9.89 -20.36 -2.21
CA PRO A 173 -8.80 -20.64 -3.13
C PRO A 173 -8.61 -19.52 -4.16
N VAL A 174 -7.36 -19.13 -4.40
CA VAL A 174 -6.94 -18.16 -5.39
C VAL A 174 -5.87 -18.75 -6.28
N LYS A 175 -5.94 -18.53 -7.60
CA LYS A 175 -4.91 -18.93 -8.54
C LYS A 175 -3.77 -17.91 -8.54
N ARG A 176 -2.55 -18.40 -8.65
CA ARG A 176 -1.34 -17.58 -8.57
C ARG A 176 -0.61 -17.51 -9.89
N VAL A 177 -0.04 -16.33 -10.15
CA VAL A 177 0.85 -16.03 -11.27
C VAL A 177 2.16 -15.52 -10.68
N PRO A 178 3.32 -15.98 -11.13
CA PRO A 178 4.59 -15.44 -10.67
C PRO A 178 4.67 -13.92 -10.89
N TRP A 179 5.18 -13.19 -9.88
CA TRP A 179 5.47 -11.78 -10.02
C TRP A 179 6.87 -11.61 -10.64
N PRO A 180 7.00 -11.00 -11.82
CA PRO A 180 8.27 -10.89 -12.52
C PRO A 180 9.11 -9.73 -11.97
N SER A 181 9.52 -9.82 -10.70
CA SER A 181 10.32 -8.78 -10.04
C SER A 181 11.53 -8.38 -10.86
N THR A 182 11.75 -7.07 -10.99
CA THR A 182 12.87 -6.51 -11.73
C THR A 182 13.63 -5.46 -10.90
N TRP A 183 14.85 -5.15 -11.34
CA TRP A 183 15.77 -4.20 -10.73
C TRP A 183 16.65 -3.53 -11.79
N ILE A 184 17.47 -2.58 -11.39
CA ILE A 184 18.38 -1.87 -12.30
C ILE A 184 19.40 -2.86 -12.91
N ASN A 185 19.46 -2.93 -14.24
CA ASN A 185 20.29 -3.85 -15.04
C ASN A 185 19.88 -5.32 -14.91
N ASP A 186 18.60 -5.61 -14.77
CA ASP A 186 18.06 -6.97 -14.81
C ASP A 186 17.97 -7.46 -16.26
N GLU A 187 18.86 -8.37 -16.64
CA GLU A 187 18.94 -8.94 -18.00
C GLU A 187 17.86 -9.99 -18.29
N GLU A 188 17.21 -10.51 -17.24
CA GLU A 188 16.19 -11.57 -17.36
C GLU A 188 14.74 -11.04 -17.36
N VAL A 189 14.55 -9.72 -17.29
CA VAL A 189 13.24 -9.11 -17.08
C VAL A 189 12.21 -9.57 -18.10
N GLU A 190 12.56 -9.63 -19.39
CA GLU A 190 11.63 -10.04 -20.45
C GLU A 190 11.25 -11.51 -20.37
N ILE A 191 12.19 -12.36 -20.00
CA ILE A 191 11.95 -13.81 -19.82
C ILE A 191 10.95 -14.03 -18.68
N LYS A 192 11.15 -13.33 -17.56
CA LYS A 192 10.27 -13.40 -16.38
C LYS A 192 8.87 -12.88 -16.70
N GLU A 193 8.76 -11.74 -17.36
CA GLU A 193 7.49 -11.14 -17.76
C GLU A 193 6.73 -12.05 -18.75
N ASN A 194 7.40 -12.57 -19.76
CA ASN A 194 6.79 -13.46 -20.74
C ASN A 194 6.27 -14.77 -20.10
N ASN A 195 7.03 -15.36 -19.17
CA ASN A 195 6.58 -16.52 -18.40
C ASN A 195 5.31 -16.22 -17.59
N ALA A 196 5.28 -15.10 -16.86
CA ALA A 196 4.12 -14.70 -16.10
C ALA A 196 2.88 -14.48 -16.99
N ILE A 197 3.04 -13.82 -18.13
CA ILE A 197 1.96 -13.59 -19.10
C ILE A 197 1.45 -14.90 -19.71
N GLN A 198 2.32 -15.86 -20.00
CA GLN A 198 1.90 -17.18 -20.50
C GLN A 198 1.05 -17.94 -19.47
N ILE A 199 1.48 -17.94 -18.20
CA ILE A 199 0.75 -18.57 -17.09
C ILE A 199 -0.61 -17.89 -16.92
N LEU A 200 -0.64 -16.55 -16.87
CA LEU A 200 -1.87 -15.76 -16.76
C LEU A 200 -2.84 -16.10 -17.89
N THR A 201 -2.36 -16.11 -19.13
CA THR A 201 -3.17 -16.43 -20.32
C THR A 201 -3.77 -17.83 -20.24
N LYS A 202 -2.99 -18.81 -19.75
CA LYS A 202 -3.48 -20.18 -19.53
C LYS A 202 -4.59 -20.24 -18.48
N LEU A 203 -4.43 -19.53 -17.37
CA LEU A 203 -5.44 -19.49 -16.31
C LEU A 203 -6.73 -18.82 -16.77
N LEU A 204 -6.63 -17.74 -17.53
CA LEU A 204 -7.77 -16.97 -18.05
C LEU A 204 -8.60 -17.71 -19.13
N LYS A 205 -8.20 -18.90 -19.57
CA LYS A 205 -9.06 -19.77 -20.39
C LYS A 205 -10.31 -20.26 -19.62
N LYS A 206 -10.30 -20.16 -18.30
CA LYS A 206 -11.47 -20.43 -17.44
C LYS A 206 -12.21 -19.14 -17.09
N PRO A 207 -13.56 -19.18 -16.97
CA PRO A 207 -14.33 -18.03 -16.50
C PRO A 207 -13.75 -17.49 -15.19
N THR A 208 -13.22 -16.27 -15.23
CA THR A 208 -12.50 -15.63 -14.13
C THR A 208 -13.27 -14.40 -13.65
N VAL A 209 -13.44 -14.26 -12.34
CA VAL A 209 -14.07 -13.09 -11.71
C VAL A 209 -13.24 -11.85 -11.95
N ALA A 210 -12.00 -11.91 -11.50
CA ALA A 210 -11.06 -10.80 -11.61
C ALA A 210 -9.61 -11.30 -11.48
N VAL A 211 -8.70 -10.48 -12.01
CA VAL A 211 -7.27 -10.49 -11.71
C VAL A 211 -6.98 -9.27 -10.85
N ILE A 212 -6.32 -9.46 -9.71
CA ILE A 212 -5.91 -8.37 -8.82
C ILE A 212 -4.39 -8.26 -8.77
N LEU A 213 -3.88 -7.02 -8.72
CA LEU A 213 -2.45 -6.73 -8.55
C LEU A 213 -2.23 -5.37 -7.87
N GLU A 214 -1.08 -5.22 -7.23
CA GLU A 214 -0.50 -3.95 -6.81
C GLU A 214 0.28 -3.36 -8.02
N PRO A 215 -0.17 -2.27 -8.67
CA PRO A 215 0.50 -1.79 -9.88
C PRO A 215 1.92 -1.30 -9.58
N LEU A 216 2.89 -1.72 -10.38
CA LEU A 216 4.31 -1.38 -10.34
C LEU A 216 5.09 -1.87 -9.11
N VAL A 217 4.50 -1.91 -7.91
CA VAL A 217 5.22 -2.23 -6.67
C VAL A 217 4.39 -3.09 -5.74
N GLN A 218 4.82 -4.29 -5.46
CA GLN A 218 4.35 -5.07 -4.32
C GLN A 218 5.04 -4.57 -3.05
N GLY A 219 4.30 -3.81 -2.21
CA GLY A 219 4.88 -3.16 -1.06
C GLY A 219 5.35 -4.13 0.02
N ALA A 220 4.42 -4.81 0.67
CA ALA A 220 4.71 -5.73 1.77
C ALA A 220 5.48 -6.99 1.33
N GLY A 221 5.37 -7.39 0.07
CA GLY A 221 6.13 -8.48 -0.54
C GLY A 221 7.64 -8.21 -0.68
N GLY A 222 8.12 -7.04 -0.28
CA GLY A 222 9.54 -6.68 -0.32
C GLY A 222 9.86 -5.51 -1.25
N MET A 223 8.93 -4.61 -1.49
CA MET A 223 9.08 -3.51 -2.48
C MET A 223 9.48 -4.03 -3.85
N ASN A 224 8.91 -5.17 -4.27
CA ASN A 224 9.21 -5.82 -5.53
C ASN A 224 8.57 -5.04 -6.69
N MET A 225 9.39 -4.64 -7.65
CA MET A 225 8.97 -3.77 -8.75
C MET A 225 8.84 -4.55 -10.06
N VAL A 226 7.95 -4.04 -10.94
CA VAL A 226 7.80 -4.48 -12.33
C VAL A 226 7.77 -3.27 -13.25
N ARG A 227 8.02 -3.50 -14.53
CA ARG A 227 7.94 -2.45 -15.55
C ARG A 227 6.48 -2.08 -15.86
N PRO A 228 6.20 -0.84 -16.25
CA PRO A 228 4.87 -0.44 -16.76
C PRO A 228 4.38 -1.29 -17.94
N GLU A 229 5.31 -1.79 -18.78
CA GLU A 229 5.05 -2.67 -19.92
C GLU A 229 4.38 -3.97 -19.49
N PHE A 230 4.82 -4.57 -18.40
CA PHE A 230 4.22 -5.77 -17.84
C PHE A 230 2.76 -5.53 -17.41
N ILE A 231 2.51 -4.45 -16.67
CA ILE A 231 1.14 -4.07 -16.25
C ILE A 231 0.23 -3.85 -17.46
N ARG A 232 0.77 -3.24 -18.53
CA ARG A 232 0.04 -3.04 -19.79
C ARG A 232 -0.32 -4.36 -20.46
N GLN A 233 0.63 -5.31 -20.48
CA GLN A 233 0.38 -6.66 -21.01
C GLN A 233 -0.66 -7.41 -20.20
N VAL A 234 -0.58 -7.37 -18.85
CA VAL A 234 -1.59 -7.96 -17.96
C VAL A 234 -2.97 -7.40 -18.29
N SER A 235 -3.12 -6.07 -18.35
CA SER A 235 -4.39 -5.42 -18.66
C SER A 235 -4.96 -5.88 -20.01
N LYS A 236 -4.12 -5.97 -21.05
CA LYS A 236 -4.52 -6.44 -22.39
C LYS A 236 -5.02 -7.88 -22.34
N VAL A 237 -4.28 -8.76 -21.68
CA VAL A 237 -4.64 -10.20 -21.60
C VAL A 237 -5.93 -10.39 -20.79
N VAL A 238 -6.09 -9.69 -19.67
CA VAL A 238 -7.30 -9.73 -18.85
C VAL A 238 -8.53 -9.28 -19.65
N LYS A 239 -8.44 -8.14 -20.33
CA LYS A 239 -9.51 -7.60 -21.17
C LYS A 239 -9.88 -8.54 -22.32
N ASN A 240 -8.90 -9.11 -23.01
CA ASN A 240 -9.12 -10.03 -24.13
C ASN A 240 -9.81 -11.33 -23.71
N ASN A 241 -9.75 -11.69 -22.43
CA ASN A 241 -10.38 -12.89 -21.87
C ASN A 241 -11.67 -12.55 -21.08
N ASN A 242 -12.26 -11.38 -21.30
CA ASN A 242 -13.50 -10.94 -20.66
C ASN A 242 -13.48 -11.13 -19.13
N SER A 243 -12.41 -10.68 -18.47
CA SER A 243 -12.25 -10.70 -17.02
C SER A 243 -12.03 -9.29 -16.49
N LEU A 244 -12.27 -9.04 -15.20
CA LEU A 244 -12.06 -7.74 -14.59
C LEU A 244 -10.63 -7.59 -14.07
N LEU A 245 -10.06 -6.39 -14.18
CA LEU A 245 -8.79 -6.00 -13.59
C LEU A 245 -9.03 -5.13 -12.38
N ILE A 246 -8.57 -5.58 -11.21
CA ILE A 246 -8.56 -4.80 -9.97
C ILE A 246 -7.15 -4.28 -9.74
N ALA A 247 -6.96 -2.97 -9.67
CA ALA A 247 -5.72 -2.34 -9.29
C ALA A 247 -5.76 -1.96 -7.80
N ASP A 248 -4.91 -2.58 -7.01
CA ASP A 248 -4.72 -2.20 -5.61
C ASP A 248 -3.69 -1.05 -5.53
N GLU A 249 -4.19 0.17 -5.50
CA GLU A 249 -3.41 1.41 -5.39
C GLU A 249 -3.28 1.91 -3.93
N VAL A 250 -3.54 1.05 -2.96
CA VAL A 250 -3.49 1.40 -1.53
C VAL A 250 -2.10 1.91 -1.13
N LEU A 251 -1.02 1.30 -1.65
CA LEU A 251 0.35 1.79 -1.47
C LEU A 251 0.78 2.72 -2.60
N THR A 252 0.49 2.34 -3.82
CA THR A 252 1.12 2.87 -5.04
C THR A 252 0.53 4.18 -5.51
N GLY A 253 -0.68 4.51 -5.07
CA GLY A 253 -1.38 5.75 -5.40
C GLY A 253 -0.79 7.00 -4.75
N PHE A 254 -1.36 8.13 -5.12
CA PHE A 254 -1.08 9.45 -4.56
C PHE A 254 0.39 9.88 -4.70
N GLY A 255 0.97 9.66 -5.89
CA GLY A 255 2.32 10.10 -6.21
C GLY A 255 3.45 9.14 -5.81
N ARG A 256 3.17 8.06 -5.06
CA ARG A 256 4.22 7.15 -4.55
C ARG A 256 5.09 6.56 -5.65
N CYS A 257 4.51 6.23 -6.80
CA CYS A 257 5.24 5.64 -7.92
C CYS A 257 5.70 6.67 -8.99
N GLY A 258 5.67 7.98 -8.69
CA GLY A 258 6.08 9.03 -9.63
C GLY A 258 5.01 9.38 -10.68
N SER A 259 3.78 8.99 -10.46
CA SER A 259 2.55 9.45 -11.11
C SER A 259 1.47 9.49 -10.06
N LEU A 260 0.36 10.20 -10.27
CA LEU A 260 -0.68 10.31 -9.25
C LEU A 260 -1.21 8.93 -8.86
N PHE A 261 -1.46 8.06 -9.84
CA PHE A 261 -1.74 6.63 -9.66
C PHE A 261 -0.78 5.81 -10.52
N ALA A 262 -0.33 4.65 -10.00
CA ALA A 262 0.66 3.83 -10.66
C ALA A 262 0.17 3.24 -12.01
N PHE A 263 -1.12 2.93 -12.14
CA PHE A 263 -1.71 2.45 -13.39
C PHE A 263 -1.55 3.46 -14.54
N GLN A 264 -1.41 4.76 -14.24
CA GLN A 264 -1.21 5.81 -15.26
C GLN A 264 0.15 5.69 -15.94
N LYS A 265 1.22 5.26 -15.21
CA LYS A 265 2.53 4.95 -15.84
C LYS A 265 2.43 3.82 -16.88
N ALA A 266 1.54 2.86 -16.64
CA ALA A 266 1.27 1.79 -17.59
C ALA A 266 0.33 2.21 -18.74
N ASN A 267 -0.23 3.41 -18.68
CA ASN A 267 -1.21 3.92 -19.63
C ASN A 267 -2.40 2.97 -19.84
N ILE A 268 -2.99 2.52 -18.74
CA ILE A 268 -4.17 1.66 -18.67
C ILE A 268 -5.27 2.33 -17.84
N ILE A 269 -6.50 1.85 -17.97
CA ILE A 269 -7.61 2.12 -17.04
C ILE A 269 -8.12 0.77 -16.56
N PRO A 270 -7.92 0.41 -15.27
CA PRO A 270 -8.44 -0.83 -14.71
C PRO A 270 -9.96 -0.79 -14.59
N ASP A 271 -10.59 -1.90 -14.27
CA ASP A 271 -12.05 -1.98 -14.10
C ASP A 271 -12.48 -1.55 -12.70
N LEU A 272 -11.64 -1.86 -11.69
CA LEU A 272 -11.79 -1.39 -10.32
C LEU A 272 -10.44 -0.94 -9.76
N ILE A 273 -10.47 0.02 -8.84
CA ILE A 273 -9.30 0.53 -8.11
C ILE A 273 -9.63 0.55 -6.62
N SER A 274 -8.72 0.06 -5.79
CA SER A 274 -8.77 0.23 -4.33
C SER A 274 -7.74 1.26 -3.90
N ILE A 275 -8.14 2.29 -3.14
CA ILE A 275 -7.27 3.35 -2.63
C ILE A 275 -7.46 3.55 -1.13
N SER A 276 -6.39 3.95 -0.43
CA SER A 276 -6.36 4.27 1.00
C SER A 276 -5.07 5.01 1.34
N LYS A 277 -4.49 4.83 2.53
CA LYS A 277 -3.19 5.37 3.00
C LYS A 277 -2.97 6.84 2.65
N GLY A 278 -2.29 7.12 1.52
CA GLY A 278 -2.03 8.49 1.04
C GLY A 278 -3.29 9.31 0.75
N LEU A 279 -4.45 8.67 0.61
CA LEU A 279 -5.74 9.33 0.36
C LEU A 279 -6.00 10.47 1.34
N THR A 280 -5.84 10.23 2.64
CA THR A 280 -6.07 11.25 3.69
C THR A 280 -4.78 11.91 4.18
N GLY A 281 -3.67 11.73 3.44
CA GLY A 281 -2.35 12.20 3.90
C GLY A 281 -1.84 11.51 5.17
N GLY A 282 -2.49 10.43 5.61
CA GLY A 282 -2.17 9.69 6.83
C GLY A 282 -2.85 10.20 8.10
N PHE A 283 -3.78 11.15 8.00
CA PHE A 283 -4.47 11.72 9.15
C PHE A 283 -5.59 10.83 9.69
N LEU A 284 -6.39 10.25 8.80
CA LEU A 284 -7.54 9.43 9.17
C LEU A 284 -7.60 8.13 8.36
N PRO A 285 -8.08 7.04 8.96
CA PRO A 285 -8.38 5.84 8.21
C PRO A 285 -9.54 6.10 7.24
N MET A 286 -9.36 5.71 5.98
CA MET A 286 -10.37 5.73 4.93
C MET A 286 -9.93 4.84 3.79
N GLY A 287 -10.84 4.12 3.18
CA GLY A 287 -10.68 3.38 1.95
C GLY A 287 -11.76 3.75 0.94
N ILE A 288 -11.43 3.70 -0.33
CA ILE A 288 -12.40 3.91 -1.42
C ILE A 288 -12.15 2.85 -2.49
N THR A 289 -13.24 2.28 -2.99
CA THR A 289 -13.23 1.46 -4.19
C THR A 289 -13.87 2.25 -5.32
N LEU A 290 -13.15 2.39 -6.43
CA LEU A 290 -13.69 2.98 -7.65
C LEU A 290 -14.00 1.87 -8.66
N ALA A 291 -15.06 2.04 -9.42
CA ALA A 291 -15.50 1.09 -10.45
C ALA A 291 -15.96 1.83 -11.71
N LYS A 292 -15.84 1.16 -12.86
CA LYS A 292 -16.42 1.64 -14.11
C LYS A 292 -17.95 1.68 -14.05
N GLU A 293 -18.54 2.62 -14.75
CA GLU A 293 -20.00 2.73 -14.90
C GLU A 293 -20.63 1.42 -15.39
N THR A 294 -19.97 0.71 -16.31
CA THR A 294 -20.47 -0.55 -16.86
C THR A 294 -20.64 -1.65 -15.80
N ILE A 295 -19.79 -1.64 -14.74
CA ILE A 295 -19.93 -2.55 -13.61
C ILE A 295 -21.13 -2.14 -12.76
N PHE A 296 -21.26 -0.85 -12.43
CA PHE A 296 -22.36 -0.31 -11.64
C PHE A 296 -23.71 -0.59 -12.28
N GLN A 297 -23.83 -0.50 -13.61
CA GLN A 297 -25.06 -0.78 -14.35
C GLN A 297 -25.59 -2.21 -14.11
N SER A 298 -24.73 -3.18 -13.79
CA SER A 298 -25.17 -4.54 -13.45
C SER A 298 -25.97 -4.65 -12.15
N PHE A 299 -25.85 -3.65 -11.28
CA PHE A 299 -26.56 -3.56 -10.00
C PHE A 299 -27.90 -2.81 -10.10
N ILE A 300 -28.14 -2.10 -11.22
CA ILE A 300 -29.40 -1.35 -11.43
C ILE A 300 -30.50 -2.34 -11.84
N SER A 301 -31.53 -2.49 -10.99
CA SER A 301 -32.62 -3.43 -11.21
C SER A 301 -33.78 -3.16 -10.26
N ASP A 302 -34.97 -3.56 -10.64
CA ASP A 302 -36.16 -3.60 -9.75
C ASP A 302 -36.06 -4.72 -8.71
N SER A 303 -35.16 -5.66 -8.88
CA SER A 303 -34.95 -6.78 -7.95
C SER A 303 -34.00 -6.39 -6.82
N PRO A 304 -34.40 -6.42 -5.56
CA PRO A 304 -33.53 -6.16 -4.42
C PRO A 304 -32.39 -7.19 -4.30
N LYS A 305 -32.47 -8.34 -4.98
CA LYS A 305 -31.41 -9.35 -5.02
C LYS A 305 -30.15 -8.84 -5.72
N LYS A 306 -30.26 -7.84 -6.60
CA LYS A 306 -29.11 -7.21 -7.28
C LYS A 306 -28.49 -6.06 -6.51
N THR A 307 -29.07 -5.66 -5.39
CA THR A 307 -28.51 -4.60 -4.53
C THR A 307 -27.15 -5.05 -3.94
N PHE A 308 -26.21 -4.12 -3.91
CA PHE A 308 -24.93 -4.33 -3.22
C PHE A 308 -25.11 -4.12 -1.71
N TRP A 309 -25.46 -5.21 -1.00
CA TRP A 309 -25.68 -5.19 0.45
C TRP A 309 -24.36 -5.15 1.22
N HIS A 310 -23.75 -3.97 1.27
CA HIS A 310 -22.52 -3.70 2.00
C HIS A 310 -22.49 -2.25 2.48
N GLY A 311 -21.94 -2.02 3.66
CA GLY A 311 -21.79 -0.72 4.27
C GLY A 311 -21.30 -0.84 5.70
N HIS A 312 -21.00 0.29 6.33
CA HIS A 312 -20.65 0.39 7.75
C HIS A 312 -21.03 1.78 8.29
N SER A 313 -21.04 1.94 9.62
CA SER A 313 -21.54 3.16 10.28
C SER A 313 -20.78 4.44 9.89
N PHE A 314 -19.53 4.34 9.47
CA PHE A 314 -18.69 5.48 9.09
C PHE A 314 -18.51 5.63 7.58
N THR A 315 -19.37 5.01 6.77
CA THR A 315 -19.33 5.14 5.29
C THR A 315 -19.33 6.61 4.89
N ALA A 316 -18.37 7.01 4.04
CA ALA A 316 -18.15 8.38 3.59
C ALA A 316 -18.01 9.41 4.74
N ASN A 317 -17.34 9.04 5.81
CA ASN A 317 -17.11 9.90 6.96
C ASN A 317 -16.62 11.31 6.54
N PRO A 318 -17.37 12.37 6.92
CA PRO A 318 -17.10 13.73 6.45
C PRO A 318 -15.68 14.24 6.80
N LEU A 319 -15.13 13.84 7.95
CA LEU A 319 -13.77 14.24 8.37
C LEU A 319 -12.71 13.61 7.45
N GLY A 320 -12.89 12.32 7.12
CA GLY A 320 -12.02 11.61 6.18
C GLY A 320 -12.11 12.19 4.78
N CYS A 321 -13.31 12.55 4.31
CA CYS A 321 -13.49 13.21 3.01
C CYS A 321 -12.83 14.60 2.97
N ALA A 322 -12.94 15.39 4.05
CA ALA A 322 -12.27 16.69 4.16
C ALA A 322 -10.73 16.54 4.15
N ALA A 323 -10.21 15.57 4.91
CA ALA A 323 -8.78 15.26 4.90
C ALA A 323 -8.29 14.82 3.52
N ALA A 324 -9.08 14.00 2.81
CA ALA A 324 -8.75 13.52 1.47
C ALA A 324 -8.76 14.65 0.43
N ASN A 325 -9.76 15.55 0.48
CA ASN A 325 -9.80 16.73 -0.37
C ASN A 325 -8.59 17.62 -0.14
N ALA A 326 -8.24 17.91 1.12
CA ALA A 326 -7.06 18.71 1.47
C ALA A 326 -5.74 18.02 1.04
N SER A 327 -5.65 16.70 1.15
CA SER A 327 -4.49 15.93 0.67
C SER A 327 -4.35 16.04 -0.86
N LEU A 328 -5.44 15.96 -1.61
CA LEU A 328 -5.44 16.16 -3.06
C LEU A 328 -5.05 17.58 -3.45
N ASP A 329 -5.51 18.62 -2.72
CA ASP A 329 -5.11 20.01 -2.97
C ASP A 329 -3.59 20.17 -2.93
N LEU A 330 -2.95 19.55 -1.94
CA LEU A 330 -1.49 19.62 -1.79
C LEU A 330 -0.74 18.89 -2.92
N LEU A 331 -1.29 17.78 -3.44
CA LEU A 331 -0.71 17.06 -4.58
C LEU A 331 -0.87 17.82 -5.88
N GLU A 332 -2.03 18.41 -6.12
CA GLU A 332 -2.32 19.18 -7.33
C GLU A 332 -1.56 20.51 -7.37
N LYS A 333 -1.35 21.13 -6.20
CA LYS A 333 -0.59 22.38 -6.08
C LYS A 333 0.87 22.23 -6.47
N ASP A 334 1.49 21.07 -6.16
CA ASP A 334 2.92 20.87 -6.41
C ASP A 334 3.22 19.43 -6.86
N PRO A 335 2.84 19.06 -8.09
CA PRO A 335 3.07 17.73 -8.63
C PRO A 335 4.56 17.38 -8.83
N ILE A 336 5.43 18.39 -8.94
CA ILE A 336 6.87 18.18 -9.10
C ILE A 336 7.45 17.41 -7.91
N LYS A 337 6.90 17.58 -6.71
CA LYS A 337 7.36 16.86 -5.51
C LYS A 337 7.39 15.35 -5.68
N TYR A 338 6.43 14.75 -6.37
CA TYR A 338 6.42 13.31 -6.60
C TYR A 338 6.94 12.90 -7.98
N LEU A 339 6.79 13.76 -8.99
CA LEU A 339 7.26 13.47 -10.36
C LEU A 339 8.79 13.39 -10.46
N SER A 340 9.51 14.28 -9.76
CA SER A 340 10.98 14.36 -9.80
C SER A 340 11.69 13.50 -8.73
N PHE A 341 10.96 12.81 -7.87
CA PHE A 341 11.54 12.16 -6.69
C PHE A 341 12.46 10.97 -7.05
N GLU A 342 12.14 10.26 -8.11
CA GLU A 342 12.92 9.11 -8.60
C GLU A 342 14.38 9.48 -8.90
N GLU A 343 14.61 10.62 -9.54
CA GLU A 343 15.95 11.13 -9.85
C GLU A 343 16.78 11.41 -8.60
N LYS A 344 16.13 11.93 -7.53
CA LYS A 344 16.78 12.16 -6.23
C LYS A 344 17.29 10.84 -5.63
N HIS A 345 16.45 9.80 -5.63
CA HIS A 345 16.88 8.48 -5.18
C HIS A 345 18.02 7.91 -6.02
N LEU A 346 17.94 7.98 -7.34
CA LEU A 346 18.97 7.50 -8.26
C LEU A 346 20.31 8.21 -8.06
N SER A 347 20.30 9.50 -7.72
CA SER A 347 21.52 10.26 -7.44
C SER A 347 22.24 9.77 -6.19
N HIS A 348 21.51 9.44 -5.13
CA HIS A 348 22.09 9.03 -3.84
C HIS A 348 22.48 7.54 -3.79
N ILE A 349 21.73 6.66 -4.48
CA ILE A 349 21.94 5.21 -4.40
C ILE A 349 23.26 4.74 -5.05
N LYS A 350 23.89 5.59 -5.86
CA LYS A 350 25.17 5.30 -6.56
C LYS A 350 26.29 4.84 -5.63
N LYS A 351 26.35 5.38 -4.40
CA LYS A 351 27.35 4.99 -3.39
C LYS A 351 27.04 3.62 -2.82
N ILE A 352 25.77 3.35 -2.50
CA ILE A 352 25.30 2.08 -1.94
C ILE A 352 25.50 0.94 -2.94
N LYS A 353 25.27 1.18 -4.24
CA LYS A 353 25.50 0.21 -5.33
C LYS A 353 26.91 -0.38 -5.37
N LYS A 354 27.90 0.34 -4.83
CA LYS A 354 29.31 -0.12 -4.82
C LYS A 354 29.60 -1.21 -3.78
N LEU A 355 28.70 -1.42 -2.81
CA LEU A 355 28.89 -2.43 -1.77
C LEU A 355 28.55 -3.82 -2.36
N PRO A 356 29.47 -4.81 -2.25
CA PRO A 356 29.35 -6.07 -3.01
C PRO A 356 28.16 -6.95 -2.59
N PHE A 357 27.68 -6.78 -1.37
CA PHE A 357 26.55 -7.51 -0.80
C PHE A 357 25.19 -6.80 -1.03
N VAL A 358 25.17 -5.64 -1.65
CA VAL A 358 23.94 -4.94 -2.06
C VAL A 358 23.52 -5.46 -3.43
N LYS A 359 22.29 -5.95 -3.52
CA LYS A 359 21.73 -6.55 -4.73
C LYS A 359 20.36 -5.95 -5.05
N ASN A 360 19.90 -6.23 -6.26
CA ASN A 360 18.51 -5.99 -6.70
C ASN A 360 18.02 -4.55 -6.40
N ILE A 361 18.86 -3.56 -6.73
CA ILE A 361 18.50 -2.16 -6.53
C ILE A 361 17.36 -1.78 -7.45
N ARG A 362 16.29 -1.23 -6.88
CA ARG A 362 15.09 -0.83 -7.57
C ARG A 362 14.55 0.50 -7.08
N VAL A 363 14.11 1.34 -8.00
CA VAL A 363 13.61 2.68 -7.70
C VAL A 363 12.40 2.96 -8.59
N THR A 364 11.34 3.48 -8.01
CA THR A 364 10.22 4.08 -8.74
C THR A 364 9.56 5.18 -7.89
N GLY A 365 9.45 6.38 -8.46
CA GLY A 365 8.91 7.54 -7.76
C GLY A 365 9.59 7.79 -6.41
N THR A 366 8.82 7.76 -5.32
CA THR A 366 9.31 8.01 -3.95
C THR A 366 9.87 6.77 -3.25
N ILE A 367 9.94 5.64 -3.94
CA ILE A 367 10.33 4.35 -3.38
C ILE A 367 11.70 3.95 -3.93
N ALA A 368 12.67 3.75 -3.05
CA ALA A 368 13.96 3.13 -3.37
C ALA A 368 14.18 1.93 -2.45
N ALA A 369 14.55 0.79 -3.03
CA ALA A 369 14.79 -0.43 -2.28
C ALA A 369 15.98 -1.21 -2.82
N PHE A 370 16.58 -2.02 -1.97
CA PHE A 370 17.65 -2.95 -2.33
C PHE A 370 17.74 -4.09 -1.32
N ASP A 371 18.30 -5.19 -1.75
CA ASP A 371 18.48 -6.39 -0.92
C ASP A 371 19.88 -6.42 -0.31
N ILE A 372 19.99 -6.93 0.92
CA ILE A 372 21.26 -7.21 1.59
C ILE A 372 21.51 -8.71 1.57
N GLU A 373 22.56 -9.14 0.90
CA GLU A 373 22.99 -10.54 0.83
C GLU A 373 24.22 -10.77 1.71
N ILE A 374 24.01 -10.91 3.02
CA ILE A 374 25.01 -11.29 4.01
C ILE A 374 24.53 -12.55 4.73
N GLY A 375 25.36 -13.61 4.71
CA GLY A 375 25.05 -14.90 5.31
C GLY A 375 24.12 -15.78 4.45
N LYS A 376 23.71 -16.95 5.01
CA LYS A 376 22.97 -17.99 4.27
C LYS A 376 21.44 -17.78 4.25
N ASN A 377 20.88 -16.97 5.14
CA ASN A 377 19.42 -16.81 5.27
C ASN A 377 18.93 -15.61 4.45
N LYS A 378 18.00 -15.86 3.52
CA LYS A 378 17.26 -14.84 2.75
C LYS A 378 15.86 -14.63 3.32
N GLY A 379 15.25 -13.47 3.03
CA GLY A 379 13.86 -13.18 3.33
C GLY A 379 13.59 -12.62 4.73
N TYR A 380 12.32 -12.61 5.13
CA TYR A 380 11.79 -11.88 6.29
C TYR A 380 12.38 -12.30 7.65
N LEU A 381 12.86 -13.53 7.77
CA LEU A 381 13.48 -14.07 8.99
C LEU A 381 14.96 -13.68 9.14
N ASN A 382 15.53 -12.95 8.20
CA ASN A 382 16.92 -12.50 8.29
C ASN A 382 17.06 -11.41 9.36
N ASN A 383 17.97 -11.63 10.32
CA ASN A 383 18.21 -10.68 11.41
C ASN A 383 18.96 -9.42 11.02
N VAL A 384 19.51 -9.34 9.78
CA VAL A 384 20.28 -8.16 9.31
C VAL A 384 19.40 -6.90 9.33
N GLY A 385 18.14 -6.99 8.89
CA GLY A 385 17.22 -5.85 8.89
C GLY A 385 16.94 -5.33 10.31
N LYS A 386 16.79 -6.21 11.30
CA LYS A 386 16.61 -5.80 12.71
C LYS A 386 17.83 -5.03 13.23
N ARG A 387 19.06 -5.49 12.90
CA ARG A 387 20.30 -4.82 13.26
C ARG A 387 20.42 -3.44 12.60
N ILE A 388 20.16 -3.35 11.29
CA ILE A 388 20.18 -2.09 10.54
C ILE A 388 19.16 -1.10 11.12
N LYS A 389 17.91 -1.53 11.37
CA LYS A 389 16.87 -0.70 12.01
C LYS A 389 17.36 -0.11 13.34
N ALA A 390 17.92 -0.95 14.21
CA ALA A 390 18.38 -0.51 15.52
C ALA A 390 19.52 0.53 15.43
N LEU A 391 20.46 0.34 14.49
CA LEU A 391 21.56 1.27 14.24
C LEU A 391 21.08 2.57 13.60
N SER A 392 20.12 2.49 12.67
CA SER A 392 19.54 3.67 12.01
C SER A 392 18.82 4.59 13.00
N ILE A 393 18.03 4.01 13.91
CA ILE A 393 17.36 4.76 14.97
C ILE A 393 18.39 5.51 15.83
N LYS A 394 19.50 4.85 16.24
CA LYS A 394 20.56 5.50 17.03
C LYS A 394 21.20 6.67 16.30
N LYS A 395 21.25 6.64 14.96
CA LYS A 395 21.82 7.70 14.12
C LYS A 395 20.79 8.76 13.67
N GLY A 396 19.52 8.67 14.12
CA GLY A 396 18.49 9.66 13.81
C GLY A 396 17.69 9.38 12.54
N LEU A 397 17.59 8.12 12.11
CA LEU A 397 16.79 7.69 10.96
C LEU A 397 15.84 6.56 11.35
N PHE A 398 14.55 6.73 11.14
CA PHE A 398 13.56 5.67 11.29
C PHE A 398 13.34 4.96 9.95
N ILE A 399 13.67 3.68 9.90
CA ILE A 399 13.35 2.74 8.81
C ILE A 399 12.82 1.43 9.39
N ARG A 400 12.05 0.69 8.60
CA ARG A 400 11.51 -0.63 8.95
C ARG A 400 11.78 -1.64 7.83
N PRO A 401 12.97 -2.23 7.78
CA PRO A 401 13.32 -3.24 6.78
C PRO A 401 12.32 -4.39 6.72
N LEU A 402 12.12 -4.93 5.52
CA LEU A 402 11.33 -6.13 5.27
C LEU A 402 12.32 -7.32 5.14
N GLY A 403 12.66 -7.91 6.28
CA GLY A 403 13.71 -8.93 6.33
C GLY A 403 15.08 -8.38 5.95
N ASN A 404 15.60 -8.82 4.81
CA ASN A 404 16.87 -8.32 4.24
C ASN A 404 16.67 -7.18 3.23
N VAL A 405 15.44 -6.73 2.99
CA VAL A 405 15.15 -5.61 2.09
C VAL A 405 15.21 -4.30 2.87
N ILE A 406 16.10 -3.42 2.47
CA ILE A 406 16.19 -2.05 2.96
C ILE A 406 15.50 -1.14 1.97
N TYR A 407 14.66 -0.23 2.45
CA TYR A 407 13.96 0.70 1.59
C TYR A 407 13.76 2.07 2.24
N LEU A 408 13.61 3.07 1.40
CA LEU A 408 13.15 4.42 1.72
C LEU A 408 11.86 4.70 0.96
N LEU A 409 10.91 5.30 1.64
CA LEU A 409 9.63 5.79 1.15
C LEU A 409 9.21 6.99 2.02
N PRO A 410 9.98 8.08 1.99
CA PRO A 410 9.78 9.21 2.88
C PRO A 410 8.54 10.02 2.51
N PRO A 411 8.07 10.91 3.43
CA PRO A 411 7.09 11.94 3.09
C PRO A 411 7.58 12.85 1.97
N LEU A 412 6.66 13.37 1.15
CA LEU A 412 6.97 14.26 0.03
C LEU A 412 7.61 15.60 0.47
N CYS A 413 7.47 15.96 1.74
CA CYS A 413 8.06 17.17 2.32
C CYS A 413 9.49 16.99 2.83
N ILE A 414 10.08 15.79 2.69
CA ILE A 414 11.48 15.58 3.09
C ILE A 414 12.40 16.52 2.31
N THR A 415 13.29 17.20 3.02
CA THR A 415 14.27 18.08 2.36
C THR A 415 15.40 17.28 1.73
N ASP A 416 16.09 17.87 0.74
CA ASP A 416 17.26 17.22 0.10
C ASP A 416 18.35 16.91 1.12
N LYS A 417 18.58 17.80 2.10
CA LYS A 417 19.52 17.56 3.22
C LYS A 417 19.13 16.37 4.09
N GLN A 418 17.84 16.21 4.38
CA GLN A 418 17.33 15.06 5.16
C GLN A 418 17.44 13.76 4.36
N LEU A 419 17.13 13.80 3.06
CA LEU A 419 17.26 12.64 2.17
C LEU A 419 18.74 12.21 2.04
N GLU A 420 19.64 13.17 1.81
CA GLU A 420 21.10 12.92 1.79
C GLU A 420 21.61 12.34 3.12
N LYS A 421 21.17 12.91 4.27
CA LYS A 421 21.49 12.39 5.60
C LYS A 421 21.01 10.95 5.76
N SER A 422 19.80 10.62 5.28
CA SER A 422 19.25 9.27 5.34
C SER A 422 20.12 8.27 4.58
N TYR A 423 20.52 8.60 3.36
CA TYR A 423 21.38 7.76 2.55
C TYR A 423 22.80 7.64 3.15
N ARG A 424 23.35 8.70 3.73
CA ARG A 424 24.63 8.68 4.42
C ARG A 424 24.60 7.74 5.62
N ILE A 425 23.57 7.84 6.47
CA ILE A 425 23.38 6.94 7.63
C ILE A 425 23.31 5.48 7.18
N ILE A 426 22.53 5.19 6.14
CA ILE A 426 22.42 3.83 5.60
C ILE A 426 23.78 3.35 5.10
N PHE A 427 24.49 4.17 4.31
CA PHE A 427 25.81 3.82 3.77
C PHE A 427 26.84 3.54 4.87
N GLU A 428 26.94 4.40 5.90
CA GLU A 428 27.82 4.18 7.05
C GLU A 428 27.52 2.85 7.75
N ILE A 429 26.22 2.57 8.04
CA ILE A 429 25.83 1.32 8.71
C ILE A 429 26.22 0.10 7.86
N LEU A 430 25.99 0.18 6.54
CA LEU A 430 26.32 -0.92 5.63
C LEU A 430 27.83 -1.13 5.48
N SER A 431 28.63 -0.06 5.56
CA SER A 431 30.11 -0.16 5.49
C SER A 431 30.72 -0.80 6.74
N ASP A 432 29.98 -0.81 7.87
CA ASP A 432 30.38 -1.39 9.16
C ASP A 432 29.82 -2.80 9.39
N LEU A 433 29.10 -3.40 8.40
CA LEU A 433 28.53 -4.75 8.48
C LEU A 433 29.54 -5.84 8.18
#